data_7233e640f3e3b76c832ad2451601c50c
#
_entry.id   7233e640f3e3b76c832ad2451601c50c
#
_cell.length_a   1.000
_cell.length_b   1.000
_cell.length_c   1.000
_cell.angle_alpha   90.00
_cell.angle_beta   90.00
_cell.angle_gamma   90.00
#
_symmetry.space_group_name_H-M   'P 1'
#
loop_
_entity.id
_entity.type
_entity.pdbx_description
1 polymer ?
#
loop_
_entity_poly.entity_id
_entity_poly.type
_entity_poly.pdbx_seq_one_letter_code
_entity_poly.pdbx_strand_id
1 'polypeptide(L)'
;DKSADVAAVLLDLSMTATLGSSLTAGEYILKNIGSLTRLHKKRVEQAGFLVLKSTDIPSLLIEAGYISNPQEARKLSTPEFQKKMALAIYSGVVQYYLDHPPPGTALSKNLSKRQFIYIVERGDTLSEIAASYKISVSRLTSHNKLISQQIRVGQKLMIPTK
;
A
#
# COMPACT_ATOMS: atom_id res chain seq x y z
N ASP A 1 33.97 20.35 2.43
CA ASP A 1 33.05 21.42 2.03
C ASP A 1 31.65 21.08 2.57
N LYS A 2 31.14 21.86 3.53
CA LYS A 2 29.85 21.59 4.22
C LYS A 2 28.66 21.40 3.26
N SER A 3 28.71 21.99 2.06
CA SER A 3 27.62 21.81 1.07
C SER A 3 27.64 20.43 0.44
N ALA A 4 28.81 19.85 0.21
CA ALA A 4 28.94 18.50 -0.33
C ALA A 4 28.49 17.44 0.69
N ASP A 5 28.84 17.64 1.97
CA ASP A 5 28.43 16.76 3.06
C ASP A 5 26.91 16.77 3.25
N VAL A 6 26.28 17.95 3.20
CA VAL A 6 24.82 18.10 3.28
C VAL A 6 24.14 17.41 2.08
N ALA A 7 24.65 17.60 0.86
CA ALA A 7 24.11 16.95 -0.33
C ALA A 7 24.20 15.41 -0.23
N ALA A 8 25.32 14.88 0.27
CA ALA A 8 25.50 13.44 0.47
C ALA A 8 24.49 12.88 1.50
N VAL A 9 24.27 13.57 2.62
CA VAL A 9 23.29 13.16 3.64
C VAL A 9 21.86 13.19 3.09
N LEU A 10 21.49 14.22 2.32
CA LEU A 10 20.17 14.30 1.69
C LEU A 10 19.96 13.18 0.67
N LEU A 11 20.98 12.84 -0.11
CA LEU A 11 20.93 11.72 -1.05
C LEU A 11 20.73 10.39 -0.32
N ASP A 12 21.47 10.15 0.76
CA ASP A 12 21.36 8.92 1.54
C ASP A 12 19.97 8.78 2.20
N LEU A 13 19.43 9.87 2.74
CA LEU A 13 18.06 9.91 3.28
C LEU A 13 17.02 9.61 2.20
N SER A 14 17.16 10.19 1.00
CA SER A 14 16.25 9.95 -0.12
C SER A 14 16.32 8.48 -0.55
N MET A 15 17.51 7.92 -0.70
CA MET A 15 17.70 6.50 -1.04
C MET A 15 17.10 5.57 0.02
N THR A 16 17.28 5.89 1.30
CA THR A 16 16.72 5.11 2.41
C THR A 16 15.19 5.12 2.37
N ALA A 17 14.57 6.29 2.15
CA ALA A 17 13.11 6.43 2.03
C ALA A 17 12.57 5.64 0.82
N THR A 18 13.24 5.72 -0.32
CA THR A 18 12.86 5.00 -1.54
C THR A 18 13.01 3.49 -1.37
N LEU A 19 14.06 3.04 -0.68
CA LEU A 19 14.24 1.62 -0.34
C LEU A 19 13.09 1.11 0.54
N GLY A 20 12.71 1.86 1.58
CA GLY A 20 11.56 1.54 2.43
C GLY A 20 10.26 1.39 1.63
N SER A 21 10.02 2.31 0.70
CA SER A 21 8.89 2.26 -0.21
C SER A 21 8.93 1.06 -1.15
N SER A 22 10.12 0.71 -1.66
CA SER A 22 10.33 -0.49 -2.49
C SER A 22 10.01 -1.77 -1.74
N LEU A 23 10.52 -1.91 -0.52
CA LEU A 23 10.25 -3.08 0.32
C LEU A 23 8.76 -3.23 0.60
N THR A 24 8.10 -2.15 0.98
CA THR A 24 6.66 -2.16 1.24
C THR A 24 5.88 -2.55 -0.02
N ALA A 25 6.15 -1.94 -1.17
CA ALA A 25 5.51 -2.30 -2.43
C ALA A 25 5.74 -3.77 -2.79
N GLY A 26 6.97 -4.28 -2.55
CA GLY A 26 7.32 -5.67 -2.74
C GLY A 26 6.48 -6.63 -1.90
N GLU A 27 6.19 -6.28 -0.64
CA GLU A 27 5.35 -7.10 0.24
C GLU A 27 3.91 -7.21 -0.28
N TYR A 28 3.32 -6.12 -0.78
CA TYR A 28 2.00 -6.15 -1.41
C TYR A 28 1.97 -7.06 -2.65
N ILE A 29 2.99 -6.97 -3.50
CA ILE A 29 3.11 -7.80 -4.70
C ILE A 29 3.32 -9.26 -4.32
N LEU A 30 4.24 -9.54 -3.40
CA LEU A 30 4.56 -10.89 -2.94
C LEU A 30 3.35 -11.60 -2.34
N LYS A 31 2.55 -10.88 -1.53
CA LYS A 31 1.29 -11.39 -0.98
C LYS A 31 0.32 -11.82 -2.08
N ASN A 32 0.16 -11.01 -3.13
CA ASN A 32 -0.74 -11.32 -4.25
C ASN A 32 -0.22 -12.50 -5.09
N ILE A 33 1.08 -12.57 -5.36
CA ILE A 33 1.71 -13.70 -6.06
C ILE A 33 1.58 -14.98 -5.23
N GLY A 34 1.72 -14.89 -3.91
CA GLY A 34 1.59 -16.02 -3.00
C GLY A 34 0.21 -16.67 -2.97
N SER A 35 -0.85 -15.96 -3.37
CA SER A 35 -2.18 -16.53 -3.56
C SER A 35 -2.30 -17.31 -4.88
N LEU A 36 -1.45 -17.03 -5.85
CA LEU A 36 -1.45 -17.69 -7.17
C LEU A 36 -0.57 -18.92 -7.23
N THR A 37 0.61 -18.87 -6.61
CA THR A 37 1.62 -19.94 -6.69
C THR A 37 2.44 -20.02 -5.41
N ARG A 38 3.10 -21.18 -5.21
CA ARG A 38 4.02 -21.35 -4.09
C ARG A 38 5.22 -20.41 -4.27
N LEU A 39 5.51 -19.63 -3.26
CA LEU A 39 6.66 -18.73 -3.23
C LEU A 39 7.95 -19.49 -2.86
N HIS A 40 9.05 -19.17 -3.53
CA HIS A 40 10.40 -19.65 -3.15
C HIS A 40 10.86 -18.97 -1.85
N LYS A 41 10.57 -17.68 -1.69
CA LYS A 41 10.82 -16.89 -0.48
C LYS A 41 9.52 -16.25 -0.01
N LYS A 42 9.32 -16.23 1.31
CA LYS A 42 8.09 -15.66 1.92
C LYS A 42 8.22 -14.18 2.29
N ARG A 43 9.37 -13.59 2.00
CA ARG A 43 9.68 -12.18 2.30
C ARG A 43 10.39 -11.56 1.12
N VAL A 44 10.30 -10.24 1.03
CA VAL A 44 11.08 -9.45 0.07
C VAL A 44 12.56 -9.48 0.53
N GLU A 45 13.47 -9.75 -0.40
CA GLU A 45 14.91 -9.74 -0.14
C GLU A 45 15.54 -8.49 -0.72
N GLN A 46 16.56 -7.98 -0.05
CA GLN A 46 17.33 -6.84 -0.52
C GLN A 46 18.57 -7.36 -1.26
N ALA A 47 18.85 -6.76 -2.42
CA ALA A 47 20.03 -7.04 -3.20
C ALA A 47 20.64 -5.74 -3.73
N GLY A 48 21.96 -5.72 -3.85
CA GLY A 48 22.71 -4.53 -4.24
C GLY A 48 22.70 -4.22 -5.74
N PHE A 49 21.63 -4.54 -6.46
CA PHE A 49 21.51 -4.28 -7.91
C PHE A 49 21.54 -2.80 -8.22
N LEU A 50 22.47 -2.39 -9.06
CA LEU A 50 22.62 -0.98 -9.46
C LEU A 50 21.35 -0.43 -10.10
N VAL A 51 20.67 -1.22 -10.91
CA VAL A 51 19.41 -0.85 -11.59
C VAL A 51 18.26 -0.57 -10.64
N LEU A 52 18.32 -1.02 -9.39
CA LEU A 52 17.31 -0.76 -8.36
C LEU A 52 17.66 0.43 -7.46
N LYS A 53 18.85 1.03 -7.63
CA LYS A 53 19.29 2.19 -6.86
C LYS A 53 18.71 3.46 -7.47
N SER A 54 17.56 3.87 -6.98
CA SER A 54 16.92 5.13 -7.36
C SER A 54 16.71 5.98 -6.11
N THR A 55 16.89 7.29 -6.24
CA THR A 55 16.61 8.26 -5.17
C THR A 55 15.15 8.69 -5.13
N ASP A 56 14.42 8.52 -6.24
CA ASP A 56 13.12 9.16 -6.42
C ASP A 56 11.98 8.16 -6.64
N ILE A 57 12.30 6.95 -7.10
CA ILE A 57 11.29 5.97 -7.55
C ILE A 57 11.52 4.64 -6.86
N PRO A 58 10.50 4.09 -6.15
CA PRO A 58 10.54 2.71 -5.65
C PRO A 58 10.80 1.73 -6.80
N SER A 59 11.81 0.88 -6.63
CA SER A 59 12.28 -0.02 -7.68
C SER A 59 12.35 -1.45 -7.16
N LEU A 60 11.88 -2.41 -7.97
CA LEU A 60 11.76 -3.82 -7.62
C LEU A 60 12.18 -4.70 -8.78
N LEU A 61 12.84 -5.81 -8.46
CA LEU A 61 13.01 -6.96 -9.34
C LEU A 61 11.99 -8.03 -8.93
N ILE A 62 11.22 -8.52 -9.89
CA ILE A 62 10.24 -9.59 -9.68
C ILE A 62 10.67 -10.82 -10.46
N GLU A 63 11.07 -11.87 -9.77
CA GLU A 63 11.40 -13.16 -10.36
C GLU A 63 10.16 -14.04 -10.36
N ALA A 64 9.57 -14.25 -11.54
CA ALA A 64 8.33 -14.99 -11.69
C ALA A 64 8.50 -16.51 -11.54
N GLY A 65 9.72 -17.02 -11.60
CA GLY A 65 10.09 -18.44 -11.45
C GLY A 65 11.40 -18.76 -12.16
N TYR A 66 11.87 -19.98 -11.99
CA TYR A 66 13.13 -20.46 -12.55
C TYR A 66 12.90 -21.30 -13.81
N ILE A 67 13.44 -20.88 -14.95
CA ILE A 67 13.36 -21.61 -16.22
C ILE A 67 14.09 -22.97 -16.13
N SER A 68 15.11 -23.07 -15.28
CA SER A 68 15.83 -24.32 -15.00
C SER A 68 14.96 -25.37 -14.29
N ASN A 69 13.86 -24.96 -13.69
CA ASN A 69 12.85 -25.86 -13.12
C ASN A 69 11.82 -26.24 -14.23
N PRO A 70 11.76 -27.52 -14.69
CA PRO A 70 10.87 -27.88 -15.78
C PRO A 70 9.38 -27.67 -15.51
N GLN A 71 8.96 -27.71 -14.24
CA GLN A 71 7.55 -27.47 -13.88
C GLN A 71 7.22 -25.96 -13.95
N GLU A 72 8.13 -25.12 -13.49
CA GLU A 72 7.95 -23.67 -13.56
C GLU A 72 8.06 -23.18 -15.00
N ALA A 73 9.03 -23.67 -15.76
CA ALA A 73 9.19 -23.35 -17.17
C ALA A 73 7.92 -23.64 -17.97
N ARG A 74 7.29 -24.81 -17.73
CA ARG A 74 5.99 -25.15 -18.35
C ARG A 74 4.88 -24.19 -17.97
N LYS A 75 4.78 -23.79 -16.68
CA LYS A 75 3.78 -22.80 -16.23
C LYS A 75 4.03 -21.45 -16.88
N LEU A 76 5.28 -20.96 -16.83
CA LEU A 76 5.67 -19.67 -17.37
C LEU A 76 5.45 -19.56 -18.89
N SER A 77 5.46 -20.67 -19.63
CA SER A 77 5.17 -20.68 -21.07
C SER A 77 3.69 -20.64 -21.41
N THR A 78 2.78 -20.79 -20.42
CA THR A 78 1.33 -20.78 -20.69
C THR A 78 0.75 -19.35 -20.62
N PRO A 79 0.01 -18.88 -21.65
CA PRO A 79 -0.60 -17.54 -21.62
C PRO A 79 -1.52 -17.30 -20.43
N GLU A 80 -2.21 -18.36 -19.97
CA GLU A 80 -3.10 -18.25 -18.83
C GLU A 80 -2.34 -17.94 -17.53
N PHE A 81 -1.21 -18.62 -17.27
CA PHE A 81 -0.40 -18.35 -16.08
C PHE A 81 0.26 -16.97 -16.16
N GLN A 82 0.76 -16.58 -17.35
CA GLN A 82 1.33 -15.24 -17.57
C GLN A 82 0.32 -14.16 -17.25
N LYS A 83 -0.95 -14.31 -17.71
CA LYS A 83 -2.03 -13.36 -17.42
C LYS A 83 -2.34 -13.31 -15.92
N LYS A 84 -2.43 -14.46 -15.25
CA LYS A 84 -2.68 -14.53 -13.79
C LYS A 84 -1.53 -13.87 -13.01
N MET A 85 -0.28 -14.13 -13.39
CA MET A 85 0.90 -13.51 -12.78
C MET A 85 0.89 -11.99 -12.95
N ALA A 86 0.64 -11.51 -14.16
CA ALA A 86 0.55 -10.08 -14.45
C ALA A 86 -0.57 -9.40 -13.61
N LEU A 87 -1.73 -10.05 -13.48
CA LEU A 87 -2.82 -9.54 -12.66
C LEU A 87 -2.49 -9.53 -11.16
N ALA A 88 -1.76 -10.54 -10.66
CA ALA A 88 -1.32 -10.58 -9.27
C ALA A 88 -0.34 -9.44 -8.96
N ILE A 89 0.64 -9.21 -9.86
CA ILE A 89 1.58 -8.08 -9.75
C ILE A 89 0.82 -6.76 -9.80
N TYR A 90 -0.04 -6.57 -10.79
CA TYR A 90 -0.86 -5.36 -10.94
C TYR A 90 -1.69 -5.07 -9.68
N SER A 91 -2.36 -6.09 -9.14
CA SER A 91 -3.17 -5.95 -7.93
C SER A 91 -2.33 -5.53 -6.72
N GLY A 92 -1.13 -6.09 -6.56
CA GLY A 92 -0.21 -5.68 -5.51
C GLY A 92 0.23 -4.22 -5.64
N VAL A 93 0.57 -3.79 -6.85
CA VAL A 93 0.94 -2.38 -7.14
C VAL A 93 -0.24 -1.44 -6.84
N VAL A 94 -1.44 -1.79 -7.31
CA VAL A 94 -2.65 -0.97 -7.06
C VAL A 94 -2.93 -0.85 -5.58
N GLN A 95 -2.90 -1.95 -4.82
CA GLN A 95 -3.12 -1.94 -3.38
C GLN A 95 -2.08 -1.07 -2.66
N TYR A 96 -0.80 -1.21 -3.02
CA TYR A 96 0.26 -0.37 -2.47
C TYR A 96 -0.04 1.13 -2.66
N TYR A 97 -0.37 1.56 -3.88
CA TYR A 97 -0.65 2.98 -4.14
C TYR A 97 -1.97 3.48 -3.55
N LEU A 98 -2.96 2.62 -3.34
CA LEU A 98 -4.18 2.99 -2.62
C LEU A 98 -3.89 3.26 -1.14
N ASP A 99 -3.01 2.48 -0.52
CA ASP A 99 -2.65 2.62 0.88
C ASP A 99 -1.55 3.68 1.11
N HIS A 100 -0.71 3.91 0.09
CA HIS A 100 0.43 4.84 0.10
C HIS A 100 0.40 5.79 -1.11
N PRO A 101 -0.63 6.64 -1.25
CA PRO A 101 -0.77 7.52 -2.39
C PRO A 101 0.31 8.60 -2.38
N PRO A 102 1.09 8.77 -3.46
CA PRO A 102 2.13 9.79 -3.51
C PRO A 102 1.53 11.20 -3.34
N PRO A 103 2.13 12.05 -2.49
CA PRO A 103 1.64 13.40 -2.25
C PRO A 103 1.50 14.23 -3.54
N GLY A 104 0.46 15.04 -3.62
CA GLY A 104 0.22 15.93 -4.77
C GLY A 104 -0.37 15.26 -6.02
N THR A 105 -0.46 13.93 -6.07
CA THR A 105 -1.03 13.21 -7.22
C THR A 105 -2.57 13.29 -7.27
N ALA A 106 -3.14 13.02 -8.45
CA ALA A 106 -4.58 12.89 -8.60
C ALA A 106 -5.15 11.77 -7.71
N LEU A 107 -4.41 10.69 -7.52
CA LEU A 107 -4.80 9.58 -6.63
C LEU A 107 -4.92 10.07 -5.19
N SER A 108 -3.89 10.75 -4.66
CA SER A 108 -3.90 11.33 -3.32
C SER A 108 -5.08 12.30 -3.13
N LYS A 109 -5.32 13.20 -4.09
CA LYS A 109 -6.43 14.15 -4.07
C LYS A 109 -7.79 13.46 -4.12
N ASN A 110 -7.94 12.40 -4.92
CA ASN A 110 -9.19 11.66 -5.04
C ASN A 110 -9.47 10.80 -3.81
N LEU A 111 -8.45 10.18 -3.23
CA LEU A 111 -8.58 9.41 -1.98
C LEU A 111 -8.91 10.33 -0.80
N SER A 112 -8.32 11.53 -0.74
CA SER A 112 -8.66 12.55 0.25
C SER A 112 -10.11 13.04 0.13
N LYS A 113 -10.68 12.98 -1.08
CA LYS A 113 -12.09 13.32 -1.35
C LYS A 113 -13.05 12.16 -1.12
N ARG A 114 -12.57 10.91 -1.03
CA ARG A 114 -13.41 9.76 -0.69
C ARG A 114 -13.84 9.87 0.77
N GLN A 115 -14.99 10.45 0.98
CA GLN A 115 -15.68 10.37 2.27
C GLN A 115 -16.20 8.95 2.41
N PHE A 116 -15.59 8.15 3.29
CA PHE A 116 -16.16 6.87 3.68
C PHE A 116 -17.41 7.15 4.53
N ILE A 117 -18.56 6.73 4.03
CA ILE A 117 -19.81 6.83 4.78
C ILE A 117 -19.98 5.50 5.54
N TYR A 118 -20.00 5.59 6.86
CA TYR A 118 -20.39 4.49 7.73
C TYR A 118 -21.87 4.64 8.08
N ILE A 119 -22.62 3.54 8.00
CA ILE A 119 -24.01 3.50 8.43
C ILE A 119 -24.04 2.84 9.80
N VAL A 120 -24.51 3.56 10.82
CA VAL A 120 -24.55 3.10 12.20
C VAL A 120 -25.48 1.89 12.32
N GLU A 121 -24.97 0.81 12.90
CA GLU A 121 -25.69 -0.42 13.15
C GLU A 121 -26.15 -0.50 14.61
N ARG A 122 -27.00 -1.48 14.92
CA ARG A 122 -27.51 -1.68 16.28
C ARG A 122 -26.39 -2.16 17.21
N GLY A 123 -26.12 -1.41 18.25
CA GLY A 123 -25.07 -1.69 19.23
C GLY A 123 -23.80 -0.87 19.04
N ASP A 124 -23.68 -0.14 17.93
CA ASP A 124 -22.52 0.71 17.69
C ASP A 124 -22.41 1.86 18.66
N THR A 125 -21.17 2.19 19.00
CA THR A 125 -20.79 3.42 19.72
C THR A 125 -19.79 4.24 18.89
N LEU A 126 -19.78 5.57 19.09
CA LEU A 126 -18.79 6.43 18.43
C LEU A 126 -17.35 6.01 18.75
N SER A 127 -17.11 5.46 19.94
CA SER A 127 -15.78 5.00 20.36
C SER A 127 -15.31 3.79 19.57
N GLU A 128 -16.18 2.81 19.37
CA GLU A 128 -15.87 1.60 18.59
C GLU A 128 -15.69 1.93 17.11
N ILE A 129 -16.59 2.77 16.57
CA ILE A 129 -16.46 3.23 15.18
C ILE A 129 -15.14 4.00 14.99
N ALA A 130 -14.81 4.96 15.86
CA ALA A 130 -13.57 5.71 15.78
C ALA A 130 -12.34 4.81 15.89
N ALA A 131 -12.35 3.82 16.80
CA ALA A 131 -11.26 2.87 16.98
C ALA A 131 -11.06 1.99 15.74
N SER A 132 -12.13 1.47 15.13
CA SER A 132 -12.04 0.63 13.91
C SER A 132 -11.43 1.36 12.72
N TYR A 133 -11.63 2.67 12.63
CA TYR A 133 -11.02 3.53 11.60
C TYR A 133 -9.73 4.23 12.04
N LYS A 134 -9.20 3.92 13.23
CA LYS A 134 -7.95 4.48 13.78
C LYS A 134 -7.94 6.01 13.83
N ILE A 135 -9.06 6.61 14.21
CA ILE A 135 -9.24 8.05 14.42
C ILE A 135 -9.72 8.32 15.85
N SER A 136 -9.60 9.57 16.32
CA SER A 136 -10.17 9.95 17.62
C SER A 136 -11.67 10.20 17.53
N VAL A 137 -12.40 9.94 18.62
CA VAL A 137 -13.82 10.27 18.73
C VAL A 137 -14.06 11.75 18.46
N SER A 138 -13.20 12.63 19.00
CA SER A 138 -13.28 14.07 18.79
C SER A 138 -13.20 14.45 17.31
N ARG A 139 -12.31 13.78 16.55
CA ARG A 139 -12.19 14.00 15.09
C ARG A 139 -13.42 13.51 14.33
N LEU A 140 -13.98 12.36 14.74
CA LEU A 140 -15.19 11.82 14.12
C LEU A 140 -16.39 12.73 14.39
N THR A 141 -16.57 13.21 15.63
CA THR A 141 -17.68 14.09 16.01
C THR A 141 -17.60 15.45 15.34
N SER A 142 -16.42 16.11 15.35
CA SER A 142 -16.23 17.41 14.72
C SER A 142 -16.42 17.35 13.20
N HIS A 143 -15.92 16.31 12.54
CA HIS A 143 -16.06 16.12 11.10
C HIS A 143 -17.52 15.96 10.69
N ASN A 144 -18.33 15.28 11.52
CA ASN A 144 -19.75 15.06 11.31
C ASN A 144 -20.65 16.16 11.93
N LYS A 145 -20.05 17.18 12.52
CA LYS A 145 -20.78 18.28 13.20
C LYS A 145 -21.79 17.77 14.24
N LEU A 146 -21.41 16.67 14.96
CA LEU A 146 -22.29 16.10 15.96
C LEU A 146 -22.29 16.98 17.21
N ILE A 147 -23.49 17.33 17.67
CA ILE A 147 -23.68 18.15 18.88
C ILE A 147 -23.58 17.29 20.16
N SER A 148 -23.83 15.97 20.04
CA SER A 148 -23.74 15.02 21.14
C SER A 148 -23.06 13.73 20.70
N GLN A 149 -22.66 12.89 21.66
CA GLN A 149 -22.11 11.57 21.38
C GLN A 149 -23.16 10.49 21.09
N GLN A 150 -24.44 10.88 21.08
CA GLN A 150 -25.53 9.95 20.75
C GLN A 150 -25.65 9.81 19.23
N ILE A 151 -25.63 8.57 18.77
CA ILE A 151 -25.84 8.18 17.38
C ILE A 151 -27.06 7.27 17.28
N ARG A 152 -27.68 7.23 16.09
CA ARG A 152 -28.90 6.44 15.84
C ARG A 152 -28.62 5.37 14.80
N VAL A 153 -29.23 4.20 14.93
CA VAL A 153 -29.19 3.16 13.90
C VAL A 153 -29.66 3.72 12.56
N GLY A 154 -28.91 3.45 11.50
CA GLY A 154 -29.13 4.00 10.16
C GLY A 154 -28.54 5.40 9.94
N GLN A 155 -28.00 6.04 10.97
CA GLN A 155 -27.32 7.33 10.81
C GLN A 155 -26.07 7.18 9.94
N LYS A 156 -25.89 8.08 8.97
CA LYS A 156 -24.69 8.12 8.14
C LYS A 156 -23.62 8.98 8.81
N LEU A 157 -22.47 8.41 9.04
CA LEU A 157 -21.28 9.09 9.56
C LEU A 157 -20.22 9.16 8.46
N MET A 158 -19.72 10.36 8.18
CA MET A 158 -18.57 10.56 7.30
C MET A 158 -17.30 10.27 8.09
N ILE A 159 -16.52 9.32 7.63
CA ILE A 159 -15.24 8.95 8.26
C ILE A 159 -14.15 9.84 7.66
N PRO A 160 -13.50 10.71 8.47
CA PRO A 160 -12.42 11.54 7.98
C PRO A 160 -11.20 10.68 7.63
N THR A 161 -10.66 10.87 6.43
CA THR A 161 -9.35 10.30 6.04
C THR A 161 -8.24 10.93 6.89
N LYS A 162 -7.19 10.15 7.14
CA LYS A 162 -6.03 10.59 7.96
C LYS A 162 -5.38 11.86 7.45
#